data_0ac4d49ac1276c1fb49c0a9138b055f6
#
_entry.id   0ac4d49ac1276c1fb49c0a9138b055f6
#
_cell.length_a   1.000
_cell.length_b   1.000
_cell.length_c   1.000
_cell.angle_alpha   90.00
_cell.angle_beta   90.00
_cell.angle_gamma   90.00
#
_symmetry.space_group_name_H-M   'P 1'
#
loop_
_entity.id
_entity.type
_entity.pdbx_description
1 polymer ?
#
loop_
_entity_poly.entity_id
_entity_poly.type
_entity_poly.pdbx_seq_one_letter_code
_entity_poly.pdbx_strand_id
1 'polypeptide(L)'
;DVALSVKEVIKLPKDIINNRFHVEDNEGCVYELFGGPMLGMLGLGFMYTNKESVTIGLGITLSELVEHGLRPYDMLDELKAHPEIAPLIKDGELVEYSAHLIPEGGYKKVPLLFGAGVMVCGDAAMFVNNLHWEGTNLAMISGKIAGETAVIALGKGDFSERSLIRYQEELEDSFIMKDLRTYRDLMSGIHERRTEFLGYYPQKINSFFEMFTSVDGVPK
;
A
#
# COMPACT_ATOMS: atom_id res chain seq x y z
N ASP A 1 -9.62 0.62 -11.58
CA ASP A 1 -8.48 -0.25 -11.31
C ASP A 1 -8.48 -0.60 -9.83
N VAL A 2 -8.14 -1.86 -9.52
CA VAL A 2 -8.05 -2.39 -8.16
C VAL A 2 -6.78 -3.23 -8.07
N ALA A 3 -6.10 -3.19 -6.92
CA ALA A 3 -5.06 -4.14 -6.58
C ALA A 3 -5.65 -5.23 -5.68
N LEU A 4 -5.17 -6.44 -5.84
CA LEU A 4 -5.38 -7.53 -4.90
C LEU A 4 -4.14 -7.62 -4.02
N SER A 5 -4.32 -7.36 -2.73
CA SER A 5 -3.27 -7.53 -1.73
C SER A 5 -3.52 -8.79 -0.91
N VAL A 6 -2.44 -9.53 -0.67
CA VAL A 6 -2.41 -10.67 0.25
C VAL A 6 -1.33 -10.46 1.28
N LYS A 7 -1.59 -10.84 2.52
CA LYS A 7 -0.60 -10.75 3.60
C LYS A 7 -0.72 -11.91 4.57
N GLU A 8 0.39 -12.19 5.21
CA GLU A 8 0.50 -13.13 6.33
C GLU A 8 1.07 -12.43 7.57
N VAL A 9 0.59 -12.83 8.72
CA VAL A 9 1.17 -12.46 10.01
C VAL A 9 1.90 -13.66 10.57
N ILE A 10 3.19 -13.50 10.80
CA ILE A 10 4.10 -14.54 11.26
C ILE A 10 4.54 -14.20 12.67
N LYS A 11 4.11 -14.99 13.65
CA LYS A 11 4.46 -14.81 15.05
C LYS A 11 5.92 -15.18 15.29
N LEU A 12 6.63 -14.31 15.98
CA LEU A 12 8.03 -14.46 16.39
C LEU A 12 8.23 -13.81 17.75
N PRO A 13 9.13 -14.35 18.59
CA PRO A 13 9.54 -13.70 19.84
C PRO A 13 10.11 -12.30 19.61
N LYS A 14 9.81 -11.36 20.50
CA LYS A 14 10.23 -9.96 20.42
C LYS A 14 11.75 -9.79 20.26
N ASP A 15 12.52 -10.51 21.03
CA ASP A 15 13.98 -10.48 21.00
C ASP A 15 14.55 -10.97 19.64
N ILE A 16 13.90 -11.94 19.03
CA ILE A 16 14.24 -12.41 17.67
C ILE A 16 13.94 -11.33 16.63
N ILE A 17 12.79 -10.65 16.75
CA ILE A 17 12.44 -9.52 15.88
C ILE A 17 13.47 -8.41 16.03
N ASN A 18 13.72 -7.95 17.25
CA ASN A 18 14.67 -6.89 17.52
C ASN A 18 16.06 -7.19 16.92
N ASN A 19 16.54 -8.42 17.11
CA ASN A 19 17.83 -8.84 16.54
C ASN A 19 17.86 -8.88 15.02
N ARG A 20 16.84 -9.48 14.38
CA ARG A 20 16.83 -9.68 12.93
C ARG A 20 16.61 -8.39 12.16
N PHE A 21 15.84 -7.47 12.73
CA PHE A 21 15.48 -6.20 12.12
C PHE A 21 16.30 -5.01 12.63
N HIS A 22 17.23 -5.26 13.57
CA HIS A 22 18.08 -4.23 14.19
C HIS A 22 17.28 -3.04 14.76
N VAL A 23 16.19 -3.35 15.46
CA VAL A 23 15.32 -2.37 16.12
C VAL A 23 15.40 -2.51 17.63
N GLU A 24 15.26 -1.40 18.35
CA GLU A 24 15.17 -1.36 19.81
C GLU A 24 13.73 -1.57 20.27
N ASP A 25 13.56 -1.73 21.60
CA ASP A 25 12.23 -1.80 22.20
C ASP A 25 11.40 -0.55 21.87
N ASN A 26 10.18 -0.76 21.38
CA ASN A 26 9.24 0.26 20.92
C ASN A 26 9.61 0.96 19.59
N GLU A 27 10.60 0.47 18.89
CA GLU A 27 10.86 0.81 17.50
C GLU A 27 10.22 -0.21 16.54
N GLY A 28 10.06 0.17 15.29
CA GLY A 28 9.56 -0.68 14.23
C GLY A 28 10.34 -0.46 12.94
N CYS A 29 10.25 -1.43 12.06
CA CYS A 29 10.87 -1.39 10.73
C CYS A 29 9.83 -1.72 9.68
N VAL A 30 9.89 -1.01 8.56
CA VAL A 30 9.08 -1.27 7.35
C VAL A 30 10.02 -1.44 6.17
N TYR A 31 9.82 -2.49 5.41
CA TYR A 31 10.47 -2.70 4.10
C TYR A 31 9.43 -2.61 3.00
N GLU A 32 9.73 -1.82 1.99
CA GLU A 32 9.05 -1.84 0.70
C GLU A 32 9.91 -2.64 -0.28
N LEU A 33 9.31 -3.64 -0.92
CA LEU A 33 10.01 -4.64 -1.70
C LEU A 33 9.59 -4.52 -3.18
N PHE A 34 10.56 -4.19 -4.02
CA PHE A 34 10.36 -4.08 -5.46
C PHE A 34 11.11 -5.20 -6.19
N GLY A 35 10.48 -5.78 -7.20
CA GLY A 35 11.05 -6.90 -7.95
C GLY A 35 10.66 -8.27 -7.40
N GLY A 36 11.58 -9.25 -7.47
CA GLY A 36 11.25 -10.63 -7.12
C GLY A 36 10.06 -11.12 -7.96
N PRO A 37 9.04 -11.76 -7.34
CA PRO A 37 7.88 -12.26 -8.06
C PRO A 37 7.02 -11.19 -8.72
N MET A 38 7.20 -9.90 -8.37
CA MET A 38 6.49 -8.76 -8.96
C MET A 38 7.29 -8.03 -10.04
N LEU A 39 8.47 -8.52 -10.43
CA LEU A 39 9.37 -7.83 -11.37
C LEU A 39 8.69 -7.52 -12.70
N GLY A 40 8.66 -6.22 -13.05
CA GLY A 40 8.04 -5.73 -14.28
C GLY A 40 6.52 -5.57 -14.21
N MET A 41 5.89 -5.94 -13.11
CA MET A 41 4.45 -5.78 -12.86
C MET A 41 4.16 -4.56 -11.98
N LEU A 42 2.96 -4.03 -12.10
CA LEU A 42 2.48 -2.97 -11.24
C LEU A 42 2.07 -3.56 -9.88
N GLY A 43 3.04 -3.69 -9.01
CA GLY A 43 2.87 -4.28 -7.69
C GLY A 43 4.02 -3.95 -6.75
N LEU A 44 3.79 -4.18 -5.47
CA LEU A 44 4.71 -3.94 -4.37
C LEU A 44 4.61 -5.08 -3.35
N GLY A 45 5.75 -5.54 -2.88
CA GLY A 45 5.84 -6.34 -1.66
C GLY A 45 6.10 -5.44 -0.45
N PHE A 46 5.67 -5.86 0.70
CA PHE A 46 5.91 -5.16 1.95
C PHE A 46 6.18 -6.12 3.09
N MET A 47 6.98 -5.68 4.05
CA MET A 47 7.20 -6.38 5.30
C MET A 47 7.36 -5.37 6.42
N TYR A 48 6.71 -5.59 7.56
CA TYR A 48 6.86 -4.72 8.72
C TYR A 48 6.81 -5.49 10.03
N THR A 49 7.52 -4.96 11.03
CA THR A 49 7.57 -5.54 12.36
C THR A 49 6.39 -5.08 13.21
N ASN A 50 5.89 -6.00 14.04
CA ASN A 50 5.03 -5.74 15.18
C ASN A 50 5.79 -6.16 16.45
N LYS A 51 5.19 -6.00 17.62
CA LYS A 51 5.86 -6.35 18.89
C LYS A 51 6.24 -7.82 19.02
N GLU A 52 5.40 -8.73 18.52
CA GLU A 52 5.56 -10.19 18.63
C GLU A 52 5.20 -10.90 17.32
N SER A 53 5.27 -10.20 16.20
CA SER A 53 5.04 -10.76 14.88
C SER A 53 5.71 -9.91 13.80
N VAL A 54 5.83 -10.50 12.62
CA VAL A 54 6.18 -9.81 11.39
C VAL A 54 5.02 -9.98 10.42
N THR A 55 4.60 -8.92 9.78
CA THR A 55 3.64 -8.97 8.67
C THR A 55 4.40 -8.90 7.37
N ILE A 56 4.13 -9.83 6.47
CA ILE A 56 4.67 -9.85 5.10
C ILE A 56 3.53 -9.97 4.11
N GLY A 57 3.60 -9.25 3.01
CA GLY A 57 2.56 -9.29 1.99
C GLY A 57 3.02 -8.70 0.67
N LEU A 58 2.12 -8.75 -0.30
CA LEU A 58 2.26 -8.08 -1.58
C LEU A 58 0.90 -7.60 -2.09
N GLY A 59 0.94 -6.58 -2.91
CA GLY A 59 -0.21 -6.07 -3.65
C GLY A 59 0.13 -5.93 -5.12
N ILE A 60 -0.76 -6.38 -5.99
CA ILE A 60 -0.58 -6.33 -7.45
C ILE A 60 -1.90 -5.94 -8.08
N THR A 61 -1.86 -5.14 -9.14
CA THR A 61 -3.08 -4.81 -9.87
C THR A 61 -3.75 -6.07 -10.39
N LEU A 62 -5.05 -6.15 -10.25
CA LEU A 62 -5.82 -7.34 -10.62
C LEU A 62 -5.67 -7.66 -12.11
N SER A 63 -5.53 -6.64 -12.96
CA SER A 63 -5.28 -6.81 -14.39
C SER A 63 -3.98 -7.56 -14.69
N GLU A 64 -2.89 -7.25 -13.96
CA GLU A 64 -1.61 -7.95 -14.12
C GLU A 64 -1.72 -9.43 -13.72
N LEU A 65 -2.39 -9.70 -12.59
CA LEU A 65 -2.60 -11.09 -12.13
C LEU A 65 -3.38 -11.91 -13.18
N VAL A 66 -4.41 -11.32 -13.78
CA VAL A 66 -5.23 -11.98 -14.80
C VAL A 66 -4.43 -12.16 -16.10
N GLU A 67 -3.72 -11.11 -16.55
CA GLU A 67 -2.92 -11.14 -17.79
C GLU A 67 -1.84 -12.23 -17.74
N HIS A 68 -1.18 -12.36 -16.60
CA HIS A 68 -0.08 -13.32 -16.41
C HIS A 68 -0.54 -14.68 -15.84
N GLY A 69 -1.82 -14.86 -15.53
CA GLY A 69 -2.37 -16.09 -14.95
C GLY A 69 -1.77 -16.43 -13.58
N LEU A 70 -1.40 -15.42 -12.79
CA LEU A 70 -0.71 -15.59 -11.51
C LEU A 70 -1.69 -15.63 -10.35
N ARG A 71 -1.27 -16.35 -9.29
CA ARG A 71 -2.01 -16.43 -8.04
C ARG A 71 -1.21 -15.71 -6.95
N PRO A 72 -1.78 -14.72 -6.27
CA PRO A 72 -1.02 -13.87 -5.33
C PRO A 72 -0.45 -14.65 -4.15
N TYR A 73 -1.07 -15.75 -3.72
CA TYR A 73 -0.54 -16.58 -2.63
C TYR A 73 0.71 -17.38 -3.07
N ASP A 74 0.80 -17.84 -4.31
CA ASP A 74 2.03 -18.48 -4.83
C ASP A 74 3.17 -17.46 -4.89
N MET A 75 2.86 -16.23 -5.30
CA MET A 75 3.83 -15.13 -5.33
C MET A 75 4.28 -14.73 -3.92
N LEU A 76 3.38 -14.79 -2.93
CA LEU A 76 3.74 -14.55 -1.54
C LEU A 76 4.65 -15.66 -1.00
N ASP A 77 4.41 -16.92 -1.37
CA ASP A 77 5.29 -18.03 -1.02
C ASP A 77 6.68 -17.88 -1.67
N GLU A 78 6.75 -17.44 -2.92
CA GLU A 78 8.01 -17.13 -3.59
C GLU A 78 8.75 -15.97 -2.89
N LEU A 79 8.04 -14.90 -2.51
CA LEU A 79 8.60 -13.78 -1.77
C LEU A 79 9.18 -14.23 -0.43
N LYS A 80 8.45 -15.06 0.32
CA LYS A 80 8.93 -15.62 1.61
C LYS A 80 10.15 -16.51 1.45
N ALA A 81 10.27 -17.21 0.32
CA ALA A 81 11.40 -18.09 0.02
C ALA A 81 12.65 -17.32 -0.46
N HIS A 82 12.54 -16.02 -0.73
CA HIS A 82 13.68 -15.20 -1.17
C HIS A 82 14.82 -15.24 -0.15
N PRO A 83 16.09 -15.41 -0.57
CA PRO A 83 17.24 -15.57 0.35
C PRO A 83 17.41 -14.47 1.38
N GLU A 84 17.02 -13.23 1.05
CA GLU A 84 17.09 -12.08 1.98
C GLU A 84 15.89 -12.00 2.92
N ILE A 85 14.77 -12.63 2.59
CA ILE A 85 13.52 -12.58 3.36
C ILE A 85 13.40 -13.80 4.29
N ALA A 86 13.68 -15.00 3.77
CA ALA A 86 13.52 -16.24 4.51
C ALA A 86 14.23 -16.25 5.89
N PRO A 87 15.47 -15.73 6.04
CA PRO A 87 16.11 -15.65 7.35
C PRO A 87 15.38 -14.78 8.36
N LEU A 88 14.72 -13.71 7.89
CA LEU A 88 14.03 -12.74 8.76
C LEU A 88 12.78 -13.34 9.42
N ILE A 89 12.11 -14.27 8.73
CA ILE A 89 10.87 -14.92 9.19
C ILE A 89 11.08 -16.38 9.63
N LYS A 90 12.32 -16.85 9.60
CA LYS A 90 12.66 -18.25 9.94
C LYS A 90 12.15 -18.64 11.33
N ASP A 91 11.64 -19.87 11.45
CA ASP A 91 11.10 -20.45 12.67
C ASP A 91 9.87 -19.73 13.25
N GLY A 92 9.27 -18.81 12.46
CA GLY A 92 8.03 -18.15 12.84
C GLY A 92 6.80 -19.02 12.57
N GLU A 93 5.74 -18.77 13.34
CA GLU A 93 4.44 -19.43 13.22
C GLU A 93 3.48 -18.56 12.42
N LEU A 94 2.92 -19.08 11.32
CA LEU A 94 1.86 -18.41 10.58
C LEU A 94 0.58 -18.39 11.44
N VAL A 95 0.12 -17.19 11.81
CA VAL A 95 -1.06 -17.02 12.68
C VAL A 95 -2.25 -16.37 11.97
N GLU A 96 -2.02 -15.67 10.87
CA GLU A 96 -3.07 -15.02 10.09
C GLU A 96 -2.69 -14.96 8.60
N TYR A 97 -3.67 -15.22 7.74
CA TYR A 97 -3.65 -14.89 6.32
C TYR A 97 -4.86 -14.04 5.98
N SER A 98 -4.65 -12.98 5.22
CA SER A 98 -5.76 -12.15 4.74
C SER A 98 -5.52 -11.67 3.32
N ALA A 99 -6.61 -11.43 2.60
CA ALA A 99 -6.63 -10.88 1.25
C ALA A 99 -7.61 -9.71 1.17
N HIS A 100 -7.24 -8.68 0.42
CA HIS A 100 -8.02 -7.44 0.31
C HIS A 100 -7.95 -6.88 -1.10
N LEU A 101 -9.08 -6.35 -1.59
CA LEU A 101 -9.09 -5.52 -2.79
C LEU A 101 -8.92 -4.07 -2.38
N ILE A 102 -7.92 -3.42 -2.95
CA ILE A 102 -7.59 -2.01 -2.70
C ILE A 102 -7.97 -1.22 -3.95
N PRO A 103 -8.81 -0.17 -3.84
CA PRO A 103 -9.14 0.68 -4.98
C PRO A 103 -7.94 1.57 -5.34
N GLU A 104 -7.51 1.51 -6.59
CA GLU A 104 -6.37 2.28 -7.10
C GLU A 104 -6.76 3.26 -8.21
N GLY A 105 -8.00 3.70 -8.21
CA GLY A 105 -8.51 4.61 -9.24
C GLY A 105 -7.93 6.02 -9.18
N GLY A 106 -7.42 6.44 -8.03
CA GLY A 106 -6.87 7.77 -7.79
C GLY A 106 -7.88 8.89 -8.03
N TYR A 107 -7.37 10.12 -8.15
CA TYR A 107 -8.19 11.33 -8.30
C TYR A 107 -9.26 11.24 -9.40
N LYS A 108 -8.91 10.67 -10.56
CA LYS A 108 -9.81 10.60 -11.74
C LYS A 108 -10.99 9.64 -11.58
N LYS A 109 -10.97 8.81 -10.54
CA LYS A 109 -12.02 7.80 -10.25
C LYS A 109 -12.76 8.07 -8.94
N VAL A 110 -12.50 9.22 -8.31
CA VAL A 110 -13.28 9.66 -7.14
C VAL A 110 -14.76 9.72 -7.52
N PRO A 111 -15.64 8.99 -6.80
CA PRO A 111 -17.07 8.95 -7.12
C PRO A 111 -17.77 10.22 -6.63
N LEU A 112 -19.10 10.27 -6.79
CA LEU A 112 -19.90 11.25 -6.07
C LEU A 112 -19.75 10.99 -4.56
N LEU A 113 -19.24 11.99 -3.84
CA LEU A 113 -18.80 11.83 -2.44
C LEU A 113 -19.95 11.91 -1.44
N PHE A 114 -21.09 12.50 -1.83
CA PHE A 114 -22.27 12.63 -0.97
C PHE A 114 -23.55 12.65 -1.80
N GLY A 115 -24.67 12.41 -1.11
CA GLY A 115 -26.03 12.53 -1.62
C GLY A 115 -26.98 12.74 -0.45
N ALA A 116 -28.29 12.81 -0.70
CA ALA A 116 -29.26 12.94 0.39
C ALA A 116 -29.16 11.75 1.37
N GLY A 117 -28.75 12.04 2.61
CA GLY A 117 -28.61 11.06 3.69
C GLY A 117 -27.37 10.16 3.61
N VAL A 118 -26.41 10.40 2.69
CA VAL A 118 -25.24 9.54 2.52
C VAL A 118 -23.97 10.35 2.25
N MET A 119 -22.85 9.89 2.81
CA MET A 119 -21.49 10.35 2.51
C MET A 119 -20.57 9.15 2.31
N VAL A 120 -19.63 9.24 1.37
CA VAL A 120 -18.68 8.17 1.04
C VAL A 120 -17.28 8.63 1.45
N CYS A 121 -16.55 7.81 2.22
CA CYS A 121 -15.21 8.14 2.72
C CYS A 121 -14.23 6.97 2.58
N GLY A 122 -12.95 7.23 2.79
CA GLY A 122 -11.90 6.25 2.73
C GLY A 122 -11.77 5.58 1.36
N ASP A 123 -11.44 4.30 1.35
CA ASP A 123 -11.24 3.50 0.15
C ASP A 123 -12.46 3.48 -0.78
N ALA A 124 -13.66 3.49 -0.21
CA ALA A 124 -14.91 3.57 -0.99
C ALA A 124 -15.01 4.86 -1.81
N ALA A 125 -14.33 5.93 -1.37
CA ALA A 125 -14.20 7.20 -2.07
C ALA A 125 -12.94 7.28 -2.96
N MET A 126 -12.21 6.18 -3.15
CA MET A 126 -10.92 6.15 -3.88
C MET A 126 -9.82 6.98 -3.21
N PHE A 127 -9.89 7.19 -1.89
CA PHE A 127 -8.91 7.98 -1.16
C PHE A 127 -7.70 7.13 -0.78
N VAL A 128 -6.94 6.76 -1.81
CA VAL A 128 -5.66 6.06 -1.72
C VAL A 128 -4.63 6.82 -2.56
N ASN A 129 -3.50 7.15 -1.94
CA ASN A 129 -2.35 7.73 -2.64
C ASN A 129 -1.40 6.60 -3.06
N ASN A 130 -1.41 6.28 -4.33
CA ASN A 130 -0.64 5.16 -4.89
C ASN A 130 0.87 5.46 -4.98
N LEU A 131 1.31 6.70 -4.80
CA LEU A 131 2.73 7.03 -4.75
C LEU A 131 3.32 6.77 -3.36
N HIS A 132 2.59 7.20 -2.33
CA HIS A 132 3.03 7.09 -0.93
C HIS A 132 2.54 5.82 -0.24
N TRP A 133 1.78 4.98 -0.96
CA TRP A 133 1.16 3.76 -0.42
C TRP A 133 0.29 4.03 0.82
N GLU A 134 -0.34 5.18 0.83
CA GLU A 134 -1.14 5.70 1.93
C GLU A 134 -2.64 5.63 1.63
N GLY A 135 -3.38 5.06 2.55
CA GLY A 135 -4.85 5.03 2.52
C GLY A 135 -5.42 5.31 3.92
N THR A 136 -4.75 4.82 4.96
CA THR A 136 -5.24 4.91 6.34
C THR A 136 -5.43 6.35 6.81
N ASN A 137 -4.45 7.22 6.61
CA ASN A 137 -4.51 8.64 6.96
C ASN A 137 -5.60 9.38 6.17
N LEU A 138 -5.76 9.08 4.87
CA LEU A 138 -6.82 9.63 4.05
C LEU A 138 -8.20 9.16 4.53
N ALA A 139 -8.34 7.86 4.84
CA ALA A 139 -9.57 7.30 5.38
C ALA A 139 -9.94 7.91 6.73
N MET A 140 -8.98 8.07 7.65
CA MET A 140 -9.20 8.68 8.96
C MET A 140 -9.67 10.12 8.86
N ILE A 141 -9.04 10.94 8.02
CA ILE A 141 -9.41 12.36 7.87
C ILE A 141 -10.75 12.52 7.13
N SER A 142 -10.98 11.75 6.05
CA SER A 142 -12.29 11.79 5.38
C SER A 142 -13.41 11.31 6.30
N GLY A 143 -13.17 10.27 7.09
CA GLY A 143 -14.11 9.81 8.10
C GLY A 143 -14.38 10.84 9.19
N LYS A 144 -13.35 11.58 9.64
CA LYS A 144 -13.51 12.70 10.58
C LYS A 144 -14.40 13.80 10.00
N ILE A 145 -14.11 14.27 8.79
CA ILE A 145 -14.89 15.32 8.12
C ILE A 145 -16.35 14.86 7.91
N ALA A 146 -16.55 13.60 7.51
CA ALA A 146 -17.88 13.02 7.38
C ALA A 146 -18.63 13.00 8.73
N GLY A 147 -17.96 12.59 9.81
CA GLY A 147 -18.54 12.58 11.16
C GLY A 147 -18.92 13.98 11.65
N GLU A 148 -18.06 14.97 11.48
CA GLU A 148 -18.33 16.37 11.83
C GLU A 148 -19.52 16.95 11.04
N THR A 149 -19.58 16.66 9.73
CA THR A 149 -20.71 17.02 8.88
C THR A 149 -22.00 16.35 9.32
N ALA A 150 -21.97 15.07 9.67
CA ALA A 150 -23.10 14.31 10.16
C ALA A 150 -23.67 14.88 11.48
N VAL A 151 -22.80 15.27 12.42
CA VAL A 151 -23.18 15.90 13.69
C VAL A 151 -23.93 17.22 13.43
N ILE A 152 -23.45 18.02 12.49
CA ILE A 152 -24.11 19.30 12.13
C ILE A 152 -25.48 19.03 11.46
N ALA A 153 -25.55 18.07 10.54
CA ALA A 153 -26.80 17.69 9.87
C ALA A 153 -27.84 17.15 10.86
N LEU A 154 -27.42 16.32 11.82
CA LEU A 154 -28.25 15.82 12.92
C LEU A 154 -28.80 16.96 13.79
N GLY A 155 -27.96 17.93 14.16
CA GLY A 155 -28.38 19.08 14.95
C GLY A 155 -29.40 19.99 14.24
N LYS A 156 -29.40 19.99 12.91
CA LYS A 156 -30.38 20.73 12.08
C LYS A 156 -31.60 19.91 11.71
N GLY A 157 -31.55 18.58 11.87
CA GLY A 157 -32.57 17.67 11.34
C GLY A 157 -32.68 17.67 9.81
N ASP A 158 -31.60 18.09 9.11
CA ASP A 158 -31.56 18.24 7.64
C ASP A 158 -30.42 17.40 7.06
N PHE A 159 -30.78 16.37 6.33
CA PHE A 159 -29.87 15.42 5.66
C PHE A 159 -29.92 15.58 4.12
N SER A 160 -30.43 16.71 3.63
CA SER A 160 -30.46 16.99 2.20
C SER A 160 -29.05 17.19 1.65
N GLU A 161 -28.90 17.08 0.33
CA GLU A 161 -27.65 17.39 -0.35
C GLU A 161 -27.14 18.81 -0.02
N ARG A 162 -28.08 19.75 0.13
CA ARG A 162 -27.75 21.14 0.51
C ARG A 162 -27.08 21.23 1.89
N SER A 163 -27.46 20.37 2.82
CA SER A 163 -26.85 20.32 4.15
C SER A 163 -25.53 19.56 4.14
N LEU A 164 -25.41 18.53 3.31
CA LEU A 164 -24.25 17.63 3.25
C LEU A 164 -23.14 18.13 2.28
N ILE A 165 -23.38 19.14 1.47
CA ILE A 165 -22.38 19.72 0.54
C ILE A 165 -21.11 20.18 1.27
N ARG A 166 -21.24 20.57 2.55
CA ARG A 166 -20.12 20.90 3.42
C ARG A 166 -19.04 19.81 3.46
N TYR A 167 -19.44 18.56 3.40
CA TYR A 167 -18.50 17.43 3.36
C TYR A 167 -17.55 17.54 2.16
N GLN A 168 -18.09 17.83 0.98
CA GLN A 168 -17.26 18.00 -0.21
C GLN A 168 -16.40 19.27 -0.13
N GLU A 169 -16.94 20.37 0.37
CA GLU A 169 -16.21 21.63 0.51
C GLU A 169 -14.98 21.45 1.44
N GLU A 170 -15.16 20.81 2.58
CA GLU A 170 -14.06 20.54 3.51
C GLU A 170 -13.05 19.53 2.97
N LEU A 171 -13.49 18.53 2.19
CA LEU A 171 -12.58 17.62 1.50
C LEU A 171 -11.73 18.34 0.45
N GLU A 172 -12.33 19.23 -0.36
CA GLU A 172 -11.60 20.02 -1.37
C GLU A 172 -10.50 20.90 -0.74
N ASP A 173 -10.74 21.43 0.45
CA ASP A 173 -9.77 22.23 1.19
C ASP A 173 -8.75 21.38 1.95
N SER A 174 -9.02 20.09 2.14
CA SER A 174 -8.15 19.17 2.86
C SER A 174 -6.88 18.80 2.06
N PHE A 175 -5.92 18.19 2.77
CA PHE A 175 -4.74 17.64 2.09
C PHE A 175 -5.10 16.46 1.16
N ILE A 176 -6.19 15.71 1.43
CA ILE A 176 -6.62 14.55 0.64
C ILE A 176 -6.77 14.91 -0.84
N MET A 177 -7.64 15.91 -1.12
CA MET A 177 -7.92 16.27 -2.51
C MET A 177 -6.73 16.99 -3.16
N LYS A 178 -5.94 17.75 -2.40
CA LYS A 178 -4.71 18.41 -2.89
C LYS A 178 -3.66 17.38 -3.28
N ASP A 179 -3.47 16.37 -2.46
CA ASP A 179 -2.52 15.30 -2.67
C ASP A 179 -2.91 14.43 -3.87
N LEU A 180 -4.13 13.90 -3.88
CA LEU A 180 -4.65 13.12 -5.00
C LEU A 180 -4.60 13.89 -6.34
N ARG A 181 -4.87 15.20 -6.32
CA ARG A 181 -4.80 16.05 -7.52
C ARG A 181 -3.36 16.24 -8.01
N THR A 182 -2.40 16.36 -7.08
CA THR A 182 -0.98 16.48 -7.41
C THR A 182 -0.47 15.26 -8.16
N TYR A 183 -0.87 14.06 -7.75
CA TYR A 183 -0.40 12.79 -8.32
C TYR A 183 -1.35 12.16 -9.33
N ARG A 184 -2.39 12.89 -9.79
CA ARG A 184 -3.47 12.37 -10.65
C ARG A 184 -3.03 11.69 -11.95
N ASP A 185 -1.86 12.05 -12.48
CA ASP A 185 -1.35 11.53 -13.74
C ASP A 185 -0.19 10.54 -13.56
N LEU A 186 0.28 10.34 -12.33
CA LEU A 186 1.45 9.55 -12.02
C LEU A 186 1.26 8.08 -12.44
N MET A 187 0.16 7.46 -12.04
CA MET A 187 -0.10 6.05 -12.29
C MET A 187 -0.23 5.74 -13.79
N SER A 188 -0.81 6.64 -14.57
CA SER A 188 -0.84 6.50 -16.02
C SER A 188 0.57 6.54 -16.62
N GLY A 189 1.43 7.45 -16.15
CA GLY A 189 2.83 7.54 -16.60
C GLY A 189 3.67 6.31 -16.22
N ILE A 190 3.47 5.76 -15.02
CA ILE A 190 4.13 4.52 -14.60
C ILE A 190 3.63 3.34 -15.43
N HIS A 191 2.33 3.23 -15.66
CA HIS A 191 1.75 2.15 -16.46
C HIS A 191 2.27 2.14 -17.91
N GLU A 192 2.38 3.30 -18.55
CA GLU A 192 2.93 3.43 -19.90
C GLU A 192 4.39 3.00 -20.01
N ARG A 193 5.16 3.11 -18.95
CA ARG A 193 6.61 2.81 -18.89
C ARG A 193 6.95 1.77 -17.83
N ARG A 194 6.01 0.87 -17.53
CA ARG A 194 6.15 -0.11 -16.43
C ARG A 194 7.39 -0.98 -16.57
N THR A 195 7.73 -1.40 -17.79
CA THR A 195 8.89 -2.26 -18.05
C THR A 195 10.20 -1.57 -17.66
N GLU A 196 10.31 -0.25 -17.93
CA GLU A 196 11.48 0.52 -17.53
C GLU A 196 11.53 0.75 -16.02
N PHE A 197 10.43 1.25 -15.44
CA PHE A 197 10.40 1.64 -14.03
C PHE A 197 10.39 0.46 -13.06
N LEU A 198 9.65 -0.60 -13.37
CA LEU A 198 9.45 -1.74 -12.47
C LEU A 198 10.28 -2.97 -12.83
N GLY A 199 10.95 -2.95 -13.99
CA GLY A 199 11.82 -4.02 -14.46
C GLY A 199 13.26 -3.54 -14.66
N TYR A 200 13.50 -2.77 -15.71
CA TYR A 200 14.86 -2.42 -16.16
C TYR A 200 15.64 -1.61 -15.11
N TYR A 201 15.08 -0.52 -14.58
CA TYR A 201 15.81 0.32 -13.62
C TYR A 201 16.12 -0.38 -12.30
N PRO A 202 15.19 -1.08 -11.65
CA PRO A 202 15.50 -1.85 -10.44
C PRO A 202 16.61 -2.88 -10.65
N GLN A 203 16.57 -3.63 -11.77
CA GLN A 203 17.63 -4.58 -12.10
C GLN A 203 18.98 -3.90 -12.29
N LYS A 204 19.04 -2.76 -12.99
CA LYS A 204 20.30 -2.03 -13.21
C LYS A 204 20.85 -1.43 -11.94
N ILE A 205 20.00 -0.88 -11.09
CA ILE A 205 20.40 -0.36 -9.78
C ILE A 205 20.96 -1.49 -8.92
N ASN A 206 20.27 -2.63 -8.86
CA ASN A 206 20.72 -3.78 -8.10
C ASN A 206 22.06 -4.31 -8.61
N SER A 207 22.21 -4.50 -9.93
CA SER A 207 23.46 -4.95 -10.55
C SER A 207 24.61 -3.96 -10.30
N PHE A 208 24.33 -2.66 -10.29
CA PHE A 208 25.33 -1.64 -9.97
C PHE A 208 25.81 -1.79 -8.52
N PHE A 209 24.90 -1.87 -7.57
CA PHE A 209 25.26 -2.02 -6.16
C PHE A 209 25.95 -3.37 -5.91
N GLU A 210 25.47 -4.45 -6.49
CA GLU A 210 26.12 -5.76 -6.40
C GLU A 210 27.57 -5.70 -6.90
N MET A 211 27.81 -5.13 -8.09
CA MET A 211 29.15 -4.94 -8.61
C MET A 211 30.01 -4.04 -7.69
N PHE A 212 29.41 -2.99 -7.14
CA PHE A 212 30.13 -2.00 -6.32
C PHE A 212 30.47 -2.52 -4.92
N THR A 213 29.56 -3.28 -4.30
CA THR A 213 29.70 -3.76 -2.92
C THR A 213 30.33 -5.14 -2.81
N SER A 214 30.37 -5.94 -3.89
CA SER A 214 31.01 -7.26 -3.86
C SER A 214 32.52 -7.15 -3.57
N VAL A 215 33.01 -7.96 -2.64
CA VAL A 215 34.42 -8.04 -2.27
C VAL A 215 34.99 -9.34 -2.82
N ASP A 216 35.49 -9.27 -4.05
CA ASP A 216 36.05 -10.41 -4.80
C ASP A 216 37.58 -10.38 -4.93
N GLY A 217 38.22 -9.37 -4.31
CA GLY A 217 39.67 -9.18 -4.36
C GLY A 217 40.18 -8.55 -5.66
N VAL A 218 39.31 -8.18 -6.58
CA VAL A 218 39.64 -7.49 -7.82
C VAL A 218 39.39 -5.99 -7.67
N PRO A 219 40.35 -5.09 -7.99
CA PRO A 219 40.10 -3.65 -8.00
C PRO A 219 39.00 -3.27 -8.99
N LYS A 220 38.09 -2.37 -8.57
CA LYS A 220 36.91 -1.93 -9.37
C LYS A 220 37.09 -0.51 -9.86
#